data_a431a7c88c066cda358a7a43366bfc41
#
_entry.id   a431a7c88c066cda358a7a43366bfc41
#
_cell.length_a   1.000
_cell.length_b   1.000
_cell.length_c   1.000
_cell.angle_alpha   90.00
_cell.angle_beta   90.00
_cell.angle_gamma   90.00
#
_symmetry.space_group_name_H-M   'P 1'
#
loop_
_entity.id
_entity.type
_entity.pdbx_description
1 polymer ?
#
loop_
_entity_poly.entity_id
_entity_poly.type
_entity_poly.pdbx_seq_one_letter_code
_entity_poly.pdbx_strand_id
1 'polypeptide(L)'
;FEMFDITTRDIKYLQGVGPQRATVLNKELNIFSLRDLLYYFPYKYVDRSRLYYIHEIDGNMPYIQLKGEILSFETFGEGRQRRLVGHFSDGTGVIDLVWFQGIKYLLEHYKTRTEYIVFGKPTVFNGRINVAHPDMDPSGELTLSAMGLQPYYNTTERMKRGFLNSHGLEKLMKNALALLQEPLAETLSPQIIEEHHLMSLDDAIRNIHFPQNPELLRKAQYRLKFEELFYVQLNILRYSKDRQRKYRGLYFDKVGEIFNTFYSQNLPFELTGAQKRVIKEIRK
;
A
#
# COMPACT_ATOMS: atom_id res chain seq x y z
N PHE A 1 31.45 8.44 15.16
CA PHE A 1 30.04 8.50 15.61
C PHE A 1 29.25 7.85 14.51
N GLU A 2 28.80 6.60 14.70
CA GLU A 2 27.76 6.02 13.85
C GLU A 2 26.51 6.87 14.05
N MET A 3 26.05 7.52 13.00
CA MET A 3 24.78 8.23 12.99
C MET A 3 23.67 7.21 13.24
N PHE A 4 23.00 7.32 14.36
CA PHE A 4 21.89 6.41 14.71
C PHE A 4 20.78 6.55 13.66
N ASP A 5 20.59 5.51 12.85
CA ASP A 5 19.51 5.47 11.87
C ASP A 5 18.18 5.31 12.59
N ILE A 6 17.42 6.38 12.69
CA ILE A 6 16.10 6.40 13.36
C ILE A 6 15.14 5.36 12.76
N THR A 7 15.34 4.97 11.51
CA THR A 7 14.47 3.98 10.83
C THR A 7 14.61 2.57 11.40
N THR A 8 15.73 2.26 12.09
CA THR A 8 15.97 0.98 12.75
C THR A 8 15.34 0.88 14.14
N ARG A 9 14.76 1.97 14.64
CA ARG A 9 14.12 2.02 15.95
C ARG A 9 12.95 1.05 16.04
N ASP A 10 12.86 0.34 17.16
CA ASP A 10 11.74 -0.59 17.44
C ASP A 10 10.40 0.16 17.41
N ILE A 11 9.45 -0.43 16.72
CA ILE A 11 8.13 0.15 16.46
C ILE A 11 7.34 0.47 17.74
N LYS A 12 7.61 -0.22 18.84
CA LYS A 12 6.94 0.02 20.13
C LYS A 12 7.14 1.45 20.67
N TYR A 13 8.21 2.13 20.25
CA TYR A 13 8.52 3.49 20.66
C TYR A 13 7.86 4.56 19.80
N LEU A 14 7.17 4.16 18.73
CA LEU A 14 6.38 5.09 17.92
C LEU A 14 5.16 5.54 18.72
N GLN A 15 4.91 6.86 18.69
CA GLN A 15 3.72 7.43 19.31
C GLN A 15 2.45 6.77 18.76
N GLY A 16 1.60 6.26 19.68
CA GLY A 16 0.36 5.57 19.32
C GLY A 16 0.49 4.05 19.19
N VAL A 17 1.69 3.46 19.31
CA VAL A 17 1.88 2.00 19.23
C VAL A 17 1.88 1.36 20.62
N GLY A 18 2.92 1.58 21.40
CA GLY A 18 3.09 0.90 22.70
C GLY A 18 3.30 -0.63 22.56
N PRO A 19 3.55 -1.34 23.68
CA PRO A 19 3.92 -2.77 23.67
C PRO A 19 2.84 -3.70 23.07
N GLN A 20 1.56 -3.43 23.39
CA GLN A 20 0.46 -4.29 22.95
C GLN A 20 0.24 -4.23 21.43
N ARG A 21 0.19 -3.01 20.87
CA ARG A 21 0.03 -2.83 19.41
C ARG A 21 1.29 -3.27 18.67
N ALA A 22 2.49 -3.08 19.23
CA ALA A 22 3.71 -3.59 18.65
C ALA A 22 3.66 -5.12 18.49
N THR A 23 3.20 -5.85 19.50
CA THR A 23 3.01 -7.31 19.40
C THR A 23 2.06 -7.70 18.28
N VAL A 24 0.97 -6.94 18.08
CA VAL A 24 0.02 -7.19 16.98
C VAL A 24 0.67 -6.89 15.62
N LEU A 25 1.34 -5.75 15.47
CA LEU A 25 2.05 -5.37 14.25
C LEU A 25 3.13 -6.40 13.86
N ASN A 26 3.90 -6.87 14.85
CA ASN A 26 4.92 -7.89 14.63
C ASN A 26 4.31 -9.20 14.12
N LYS A 27 3.24 -9.69 14.75
CA LYS A 27 2.63 -10.98 14.43
C LYS A 27 1.80 -10.97 13.15
N GLU A 28 1.06 -9.90 12.90
CA GLU A 28 0.11 -9.83 11.81
C GLU A 28 0.73 -9.29 10.51
N LEU A 29 1.70 -8.38 10.60
CA LEU A 29 2.27 -7.69 9.44
C LEU A 29 3.80 -7.79 9.33
N ASN A 30 4.49 -8.49 10.24
CA ASN A 30 5.96 -8.53 10.33
C ASN A 30 6.61 -7.15 10.43
N ILE A 31 5.94 -6.20 11.08
CA ILE A 31 6.45 -4.85 11.32
C ILE A 31 7.11 -4.82 12.69
N PHE A 32 8.43 -4.69 12.75
CA PHE A 32 9.25 -4.65 13.95
C PHE A 32 9.90 -3.29 14.18
N SER A 33 10.21 -2.59 13.09
CA SER A 33 10.92 -1.32 13.10
C SER A 33 10.13 -0.20 12.42
N LEU A 34 10.59 1.03 12.61
CA LEU A 34 10.05 2.19 11.90
C LEU A 34 10.20 2.02 10.37
N ARG A 35 11.34 1.43 9.93
CA ARG A 35 11.57 1.11 8.51
C ARG A 35 10.49 0.16 7.97
N ASP A 36 10.19 -0.92 8.69
CA ASP A 36 9.18 -1.89 8.25
C ASP A 36 7.82 -1.22 8.06
N LEU A 37 7.46 -0.30 8.95
CA LEU A 37 6.23 0.47 8.82
C LEU A 37 6.27 1.38 7.58
N LEU A 38 7.35 2.13 7.35
CA LEU A 38 7.48 3.02 6.20
C LEU A 38 7.45 2.28 4.85
N TYR A 39 7.86 1.01 4.83
CA TYR A 39 7.80 0.14 3.65
C TYR A 39 6.52 -0.71 3.58
N TYR A 40 5.58 -0.51 4.50
CA TYR A 40 4.26 -1.13 4.43
C TYR A 40 3.32 -0.25 3.61
N PHE A 41 3.29 -0.48 2.30
CA PHE A 41 2.61 0.40 1.34
C PHE A 41 1.09 0.19 1.30
N PRO A 42 0.33 1.26 0.99
CA PRO A 42 -1.10 1.15 0.76
C PRO A 42 -1.38 0.27 -0.47
N TYR A 43 -2.47 -0.51 -0.42
CA TYR A 43 -2.89 -1.32 -1.56
C TYR A 43 -3.83 -0.57 -2.52
N LYS A 44 -4.46 0.50 -2.07
CA LYS A 44 -5.30 1.39 -2.89
C LYS A 44 -5.32 2.79 -2.32
N TYR A 45 -5.79 3.72 -3.16
CA TYR A 45 -6.06 5.10 -2.77
C TYR A 45 -7.48 5.44 -3.12
N VAL A 46 -8.11 6.26 -2.30
CA VAL A 46 -9.45 6.77 -2.53
C VAL A 46 -9.38 8.28 -2.60
N ASP A 47 -9.93 8.83 -3.69
CA ASP A 47 -10.01 10.26 -3.87
C ASP A 47 -11.12 10.82 -2.97
N ARG A 48 -10.73 11.64 -1.99
CA ARG A 48 -11.62 12.37 -1.09
C ARG A 48 -11.66 13.88 -1.39
N SER A 49 -11.29 14.27 -2.59
CA SER A 49 -11.25 15.70 -2.97
C SER A 49 -12.63 16.31 -3.17
N ARG A 50 -13.68 15.49 -3.35
CA ARG A 50 -15.04 15.96 -3.60
C ARG A 50 -15.99 15.65 -2.45
N LEU A 51 -16.67 16.70 -1.99
CA LEU A 51 -17.88 16.58 -1.16
C LEU A 51 -19.10 16.55 -2.06
N TYR A 52 -19.97 15.57 -1.84
CA TYR A 52 -21.26 15.47 -2.51
C TYR A 52 -22.37 15.97 -1.59
N TYR A 53 -23.48 16.37 -2.18
CA TYR A 53 -24.73 16.58 -1.46
C TYR A 53 -25.62 15.35 -1.56
N ILE A 54 -26.44 15.11 -0.53
CA ILE A 54 -27.30 13.91 -0.47
C ILE A 54 -28.24 13.85 -1.68
N HIS A 55 -28.75 14.97 -2.17
CA HIS A 55 -29.61 15.02 -3.35
C HIS A 55 -28.89 14.65 -4.67
N GLU A 56 -27.56 14.67 -4.71
CA GLU A 56 -26.75 14.31 -5.89
C GLU A 56 -26.42 12.82 -5.96
N ILE A 57 -26.58 12.07 -4.87
CA ILE A 57 -26.13 10.68 -4.79
C ILE A 57 -27.22 9.68 -5.18
N ASP A 58 -26.76 8.57 -5.77
CA ASP A 58 -27.56 7.38 -6.00
C ASP A 58 -26.84 6.14 -5.44
N GLY A 59 -27.54 4.99 -5.40
CA GLY A 59 -27.02 3.76 -4.83
C GLY A 59 -25.98 3.04 -5.70
N ASN A 60 -25.68 3.53 -6.91
CA ASN A 60 -24.74 2.93 -7.85
C ASN A 60 -23.39 3.66 -7.89
N MET A 61 -23.30 4.78 -7.19
CA MET A 61 -22.07 5.55 -7.13
C MET A 61 -20.93 4.75 -6.43
N PRO A 62 -19.67 5.05 -6.77
CA PRO A 62 -18.51 4.55 -6.03
C PRO A 62 -18.50 5.15 -4.59
N TYR A 63 -17.38 5.07 -3.91
CA TYR A 63 -17.24 5.74 -2.61
C TYR A 63 -17.49 7.24 -2.74
N ILE A 64 -18.27 7.77 -1.80
CA ILE A 64 -18.65 9.20 -1.71
C ILE A 64 -18.26 9.77 -0.37
N GLN A 65 -18.14 11.10 -0.32
CA GLN A 65 -17.92 11.85 0.90
C GLN A 65 -19.01 12.90 1.06
N LEU A 66 -19.60 12.93 2.24
CA LEU A 66 -20.68 13.83 2.62
C LEU A 66 -20.31 14.61 3.87
N LYS A 67 -20.81 15.82 4.00
CA LYS A 67 -20.69 16.63 5.20
C LYS A 67 -22.09 16.94 5.72
N GLY A 68 -22.34 16.62 6.99
CA GLY A 68 -23.67 16.83 7.58
C GLY A 68 -23.72 16.39 9.04
N GLU A 69 -24.90 16.20 9.57
CA GLU A 69 -25.14 15.82 10.97
C GLU A 69 -26.04 14.58 11.12
N ILE A 70 -25.85 13.84 12.20
CA ILE A 70 -26.77 12.77 12.59
C ILE A 70 -27.96 13.39 13.32
N LEU A 71 -29.14 13.23 12.76
CA LEU A 71 -30.39 13.72 13.34
C LEU A 71 -30.82 12.88 14.55
N SER A 72 -30.79 11.54 14.38
CA SER A 72 -31.19 10.57 15.40
C SER A 72 -30.56 9.22 15.17
N PHE A 73 -30.53 8.39 16.20
CA PHE A 73 -30.15 6.99 16.13
C PHE A 73 -31.35 6.10 16.44
N GLU A 74 -31.47 5.00 15.68
CA GLU A 74 -32.43 3.94 15.93
C GLU A 74 -31.73 2.58 15.96
N THR A 75 -32.21 1.68 16.83
CA THR A 75 -31.68 0.32 16.88
C THR A 75 -32.76 -0.67 16.43
N PHE A 76 -32.42 -1.51 15.46
CA PHE A 76 -33.31 -2.52 14.90
C PHE A 76 -32.79 -3.93 15.16
N GLY A 77 -33.70 -4.89 15.35
CA GLY A 77 -33.40 -6.29 15.55
C GLY A 77 -32.87 -6.64 16.93
N GLU A 78 -32.73 -7.94 17.18
CA GLU A 78 -32.24 -8.50 18.45
C GLU A 78 -31.08 -9.47 18.23
N GLY A 79 -30.29 -9.67 19.26
CA GLY A 79 -29.17 -10.61 19.25
C GLY A 79 -28.16 -10.33 18.12
N ARG A 80 -27.88 -11.34 17.28
CA ARG A 80 -26.93 -11.25 16.18
C ARG A 80 -27.42 -10.42 14.98
N GLN A 81 -28.71 -10.16 14.88
CA GLN A 81 -29.32 -9.34 13.82
C GLN A 81 -29.47 -7.86 14.23
N ARG A 82 -29.00 -7.50 15.41
CA ARG A 82 -29.06 -6.13 15.90
C ARG A 82 -28.20 -5.20 15.05
N ARG A 83 -28.79 -4.09 14.61
CA ARG A 83 -28.11 -3.05 13.84
C ARG A 83 -28.46 -1.67 14.39
N LEU A 84 -27.50 -0.76 14.29
CA LEU A 84 -27.69 0.67 14.57
C LEU A 84 -27.88 1.39 13.24
N VAL A 85 -28.86 2.28 13.20
CA VAL A 85 -29.12 3.18 12.06
C VAL A 85 -29.02 4.61 12.56
N GLY A 86 -28.16 5.40 11.93
CA GLY A 86 -28.09 6.85 12.14
C GLY A 86 -28.71 7.58 10.97
N HIS A 87 -29.72 8.39 11.20
CA HIS A 87 -30.32 9.24 10.15
C HIS A 87 -29.45 10.46 9.96
N PHE A 88 -28.77 10.55 8.80
CA PHE A 88 -27.80 11.58 8.49
C PHE A 88 -28.34 12.54 7.44
N SER A 89 -28.18 13.84 7.70
CA SER A 89 -28.65 14.92 6.83
C SER A 89 -27.59 15.99 6.60
N ASP A 90 -27.55 16.50 5.38
CA ASP A 90 -26.78 17.68 4.99
C ASP A 90 -27.67 18.91 4.70
N GLY A 91 -28.97 18.80 5.02
CA GLY A 91 -29.98 19.81 4.70
C GLY A 91 -30.61 19.67 3.31
N THR A 92 -30.03 18.87 2.40
CA THR A 92 -30.59 18.62 1.04
C THR A 92 -31.37 17.31 0.96
N GLY A 93 -31.14 16.41 1.93
CA GLY A 93 -31.78 15.11 2.00
C GLY A 93 -31.43 14.38 3.29
N VAL A 94 -31.87 13.13 3.40
CA VAL A 94 -31.57 12.24 4.52
C VAL A 94 -31.20 10.87 3.98
N ILE A 95 -30.11 10.29 4.52
CA ILE A 95 -29.69 8.91 4.25
C ILE A 95 -29.51 8.15 5.55
N ASP A 96 -29.42 6.83 5.47
CA ASP A 96 -29.21 5.97 6.62
C ASP A 96 -27.74 5.52 6.69
N LEU A 97 -27.10 5.76 7.83
CA LEU A 97 -25.79 5.19 8.17
C LEU A 97 -26.03 3.94 9.00
N VAL A 98 -25.51 2.78 8.57
CA VAL A 98 -25.87 1.49 9.17
C VAL A 98 -24.64 0.78 9.73
N TRP A 99 -24.73 0.33 10.97
CA TRP A 99 -23.68 -0.47 11.63
C TRP A 99 -24.25 -1.75 12.21
N PHE A 100 -23.56 -2.85 12.00
CA PHE A 100 -23.95 -4.18 12.49
C PHE A 100 -23.14 -4.62 13.70
N GLN A 101 -22.11 -3.86 14.08
CA GLN A 101 -21.20 -4.18 15.18
C GLN A 101 -20.79 -2.91 15.95
N GLY A 102 -20.37 -3.08 17.21
CA GLY A 102 -19.84 -1.97 18.00
C GLY A 102 -20.88 -0.93 18.45
N ILE A 103 -22.17 -1.27 18.47
CA ILE A 103 -23.28 -0.33 18.68
C ILE A 103 -23.10 0.51 19.96
N LYS A 104 -22.70 -0.11 21.07
CA LYS A 104 -22.49 0.60 22.33
C LYS A 104 -21.43 1.67 22.22
N TYR A 105 -20.28 1.30 21.62
CA TYR A 105 -19.18 2.23 21.38
C TYR A 105 -19.58 3.39 20.47
N LEU A 106 -20.32 3.10 19.39
CA LEU A 106 -20.76 4.10 18.42
C LEU A 106 -21.69 5.13 19.05
N LEU A 107 -22.65 4.70 19.89
CA LEU A 107 -23.57 5.59 20.60
C LEU A 107 -22.86 6.45 21.67
N GLU A 108 -21.78 5.95 22.26
CA GLU A 108 -20.96 6.72 23.20
C GLU A 108 -20.07 7.74 22.47
N HIS A 109 -19.60 7.40 21.27
CA HIS A 109 -18.60 8.18 20.53
C HIS A 109 -19.22 9.23 19.61
N TYR A 110 -20.27 8.88 18.86
CA TYR A 110 -20.92 9.80 17.94
C TYR A 110 -22.14 10.48 18.60
N LYS A 111 -22.23 11.79 18.37
CA LYS A 111 -23.30 12.63 18.93
C LYS A 111 -24.24 13.11 17.86
N THR A 112 -25.53 13.20 18.19
CA THR A 112 -26.53 13.86 17.34
C THR A 112 -26.28 15.36 17.27
N ARG A 113 -26.70 15.98 16.17
CA ARG A 113 -26.55 17.42 15.90
C ARG A 113 -25.12 17.94 16.00
N THR A 114 -24.19 17.04 15.68
CA THR A 114 -22.77 17.36 15.55
C THR A 114 -22.41 17.11 14.10
N GLU A 115 -21.64 18.03 13.51
CA GLU A 115 -21.25 17.94 12.10
C GLU A 115 -20.10 16.95 11.91
N TYR A 116 -20.30 16.01 11.01
CA TYR A 116 -19.33 14.99 10.62
C TYR A 116 -19.11 14.99 9.12
N ILE A 117 -17.92 14.54 8.72
CA ILE A 117 -17.65 14.10 7.36
C ILE A 117 -17.79 12.59 7.34
N VAL A 118 -18.66 12.11 6.47
CA VAL A 118 -18.99 10.70 6.29
C VAL A 118 -18.41 10.25 4.96
N PHE A 119 -17.66 9.15 4.97
CA PHE A 119 -17.12 8.53 3.77
C PHE A 119 -17.53 7.07 3.70
N GLY A 120 -18.06 6.65 2.56
CA GLY A 120 -18.47 5.27 2.34
C GLY A 120 -19.08 5.03 0.96
N LYS A 121 -19.45 3.77 0.71
CA LYS A 121 -20.12 3.39 -0.53
C LYS A 121 -21.62 3.44 -0.34
N PRO A 122 -22.36 4.24 -1.12
CA PRO A 122 -23.82 4.26 -1.06
C PRO A 122 -24.40 2.97 -1.66
N THR A 123 -25.48 2.50 -1.08
CA THR A 123 -26.28 1.38 -1.57
C THR A 123 -27.75 1.71 -1.39
N VAL A 124 -28.64 1.03 -2.11
CA VAL A 124 -30.10 1.17 -1.93
C VAL A 124 -30.64 -0.05 -1.20
N PHE A 125 -31.34 0.19 -0.12
CA PHE A 125 -32.08 -0.84 0.61
C PHE A 125 -33.47 -0.33 0.96
N ASN A 126 -34.51 -1.08 0.60
CA ASN A 126 -35.93 -0.69 0.77
C ASN A 126 -36.25 0.72 0.24
N GLY A 127 -35.68 1.07 -0.92
CA GLY A 127 -35.92 2.37 -1.57
C GLY A 127 -35.24 3.56 -0.92
N ARG A 128 -34.36 3.33 0.10
CA ARG A 128 -33.58 4.37 0.74
C ARG A 128 -32.09 4.17 0.46
N ILE A 129 -31.39 5.28 0.29
CA ILE A 129 -29.93 5.26 0.21
C ILE A 129 -29.38 5.06 1.61
N ASN A 130 -28.47 4.11 1.73
CA ASN A 130 -27.73 3.85 2.97
C ASN A 130 -26.24 3.69 2.72
N VAL A 131 -25.44 3.90 3.77
CA VAL A 131 -24.01 3.66 3.79
C VAL A 131 -23.70 2.74 4.97
N ALA A 132 -23.20 1.54 4.69
CA ALA A 132 -22.87 0.57 5.71
C ALA A 132 -21.43 0.79 6.23
N HIS A 133 -21.28 0.80 7.54
CA HIS A 133 -19.99 1.00 8.22
C HIS A 133 -19.17 2.17 7.65
N PRO A 134 -19.74 3.40 7.57
CA PRO A 134 -19.01 4.55 7.05
C PRO A 134 -17.81 4.88 7.95
N ASP A 135 -16.78 5.43 7.33
CA ASP A 135 -15.76 6.18 8.06
C ASP A 135 -16.34 7.56 8.41
N MET A 136 -16.19 7.98 9.66
CA MET A 136 -16.72 9.25 10.13
C MET A 136 -15.65 10.03 10.90
N ASP A 137 -15.45 11.27 10.51
CA ASP A 137 -14.55 12.21 11.18
C ASP A 137 -15.32 13.49 11.58
N PRO A 138 -15.06 14.08 12.78
CA PRO A 138 -15.62 15.39 13.12
C PRO A 138 -15.19 16.44 12.09
N SER A 139 -16.11 17.29 11.64
CA SER A 139 -15.83 18.25 10.55
C SER A 139 -14.78 19.30 10.91
N GLY A 140 -14.56 19.58 12.20
CA GLY A 140 -13.52 20.49 12.69
C GLY A 140 -12.10 19.92 12.65
N GLU A 141 -11.95 18.60 12.48
CA GLU A 141 -10.67 17.89 12.33
C GLU A 141 -10.32 17.61 10.87
N LEU A 142 -10.90 18.32 9.93
CA LEU A 142 -10.55 18.26 8.50
C LEU A 142 -9.06 18.51 8.32
N THR A 143 -8.28 17.47 8.49
CA THR A 143 -6.90 17.44 8.06
C THR A 143 -6.87 17.42 6.54
N LEU A 144 -5.83 17.96 5.95
CA LEU A 144 -5.56 17.92 4.49
C LEU A 144 -5.74 16.51 3.88
N SER A 145 -5.67 15.44 4.69
CA SER A 145 -5.92 14.06 4.28
C SER A 145 -7.39 13.75 3.94
N ALA A 146 -8.35 14.53 4.41
CA ALA A 146 -9.75 14.39 4.00
C ALA A 146 -10.05 15.03 2.64
N MET A 147 -9.13 15.83 2.11
CA MET A 147 -9.27 16.59 0.86
C MET A 147 -8.34 16.11 -0.27
N GLY A 148 -7.93 14.82 -0.28
CA GLY A 148 -7.03 14.29 -1.29
C GLY A 148 -7.09 12.78 -1.42
N LEU A 149 -6.04 12.20 -1.99
CA LEU A 149 -5.89 10.76 -2.13
C LEU A 149 -5.58 10.11 -0.77
N GLN A 150 -6.55 9.44 -0.19
CA GLN A 150 -6.39 8.73 1.08
C GLN A 150 -5.83 7.32 0.85
N PRO A 151 -4.74 6.95 1.55
CA PRO A 151 -4.20 5.61 1.48
C PRO A 151 -5.07 4.61 2.26
N TYR A 152 -5.23 3.41 1.73
CA TYR A 152 -5.84 2.27 2.41
C TYR A 152 -4.82 1.15 2.57
N TYR A 153 -4.66 0.68 3.82
CA TYR A 153 -3.73 -0.37 4.20
C TYR A 153 -4.45 -1.68 4.44
N ASN A 154 -3.82 -2.78 4.06
CA ASN A 154 -4.31 -4.11 4.42
C ASN A 154 -4.26 -4.29 5.95
N THR A 155 -5.33 -4.85 6.50
CA THR A 155 -5.44 -5.12 7.93
C THR A 155 -6.13 -6.46 8.16
N THR A 156 -5.79 -7.13 9.26
CA THR A 156 -6.44 -8.38 9.64
C THR A 156 -7.64 -8.10 10.58
N GLU A 157 -8.53 -9.07 10.71
CA GLU A 157 -9.66 -8.96 11.65
C GLU A 157 -9.21 -8.77 13.09
N ARG A 158 -8.06 -9.35 13.46
CA ARG A 158 -7.46 -9.18 14.78
C ARG A 158 -7.00 -7.75 15.02
N MET A 159 -6.41 -7.12 14.00
CA MET A 159 -6.00 -5.72 14.06
C MET A 159 -7.18 -4.79 14.22
N LYS A 160 -8.26 -5.02 13.47
CA LYS A 160 -9.48 -4.21 13.56
C LYS A 160 -10.10 -4.25 14.96
N ARG A 161 -10.11 -5.42 15.62
CA ARG A 161 -10.57 -5.55 17.02
C ARG A 161 -9.71 -4.76 18.02
N GLY A 162 -8.43 -4.54 17.71
CA GLY A 162 -7.49 -3.73 18.48
C GLY A 162 -7.43 -2.26 18.06
N PHE A 163 -8.40 -1.77 17.30
CA PHE A 163 -8.42 -0.41 16.73
C PHE A 163 -7.23 -0.07 15.84
N LEU A 164 -6.59 -1.07 15.25
CA LEU A 164 -5.57 -0.95 14.21
C LEU A 164 -6.17 -1.23 12.82
N ASN A 165 -7.22 -0.52 12.47
CA ASN A 165 -7.76 -0.53 11.11
C ASN A 165 -6.87 0.32 10.16
N SER A 166 -7.27 0.44 8.89
CA SER A 166 -6.51 1.23 7.90
C SER A 166 -6.29 2.68 8.35
N HIS A 167 -7.28 3.32 8.96
CA HIS A 167 -7.15 4.67 9.50
C HIS A 167 -6.18 4.74 10.69
N GLY A 168 -6.19 3.71 11.55
CA GLY A 168 -5.21 3.57 12.63
C GLY A 168 -3.78 3.48 12.09
N LEU A 169 -3.54 2.69 11.04
CA LEU A 169 -2.23 2.62 10.36
C LEU A 169 -1.86 3.94 9.70
N GLU A 170 -2.80 4.64 9.07
CA GLU A 170 -2.58 5.98 8.51
C GLU A 170 -2.06 6.95 9.58
N LYS A 171 -2.66 6.97 10.78
CA LYS A 171 -2.21 7.80 11.90
C LYS A 171 -0.79 7.43 12.34
N LEU A 172 -0.49 6.14 12.45
CA LEU A 172 0.86 5.68 12.77
C LEU A 172 1.88 6.09 11.70
N MET A 173 1.49 6.04 10.43
CA MET A 173 2.35 6.45 9.32
C MET A 173 2.64 7.96 9.36
N LYS A 174 1.66 8.80 9.68
CA LYS A 174 1.86 10.24 9.90
C LYS A 174 2.86 10.49 11.02
N ASN A 175 2.71 9.79 12.15
CA ASN A 175 3.63 9.91 13.28
C ASN A 175 5.04 9.44 12.89
N ALA A 176 5.16 8.36 12.11
CA ALA A 176 6.43 7.84 11.62
C ALA A 176 7.17 8.85 10.74
N LEU A 177 6.46 9.41 9.75
CA LEU A 177 7.04 10.42 8.85
C LEU A 177 7.40 11.72 9.56
N ALA A 178 6.65 12.10 10.60
CA ALA A 178 6.95 13.28 11.43
C ALA A 178 8.24 13.12 12.27
N LEU A 179 8.66 11.90 12.58
CA LEU A 179 9.92 11.63 13.28
C LEU A 179 11.16 11.79 12.38
N LEU A 180 10.99 11.76 11.07
CA LEU A 180 12.10 11.92 10.12
C LEU A 180 12.48 13.40 10.03
N GLN A 181 13.48 13.81 10.79
CA GLN A 181 14.01 15.18 10.79
C GLN A 181 14.87 15.45 9.56
N GLU A 182 15.51 14.43 9.02
CA GLU A 182 16.33 14.48 7.81
C GLU A 182 15.74 13.59 6.71
N PRO A 183 16.00 13.89 5.43
CA PRO A 183 15.59 13.02 4.34
C PRO A 183 16.13 11.61 4.48
N LEU A 184 15.37 10.62 4.04
CA LEU A 184 15.84 9.23 4.01
C LEU A 184 17.07 9.11 3.11
N ALA A 185 18.06 8.37 3.58
CA ALA A 185 19.29 8.11 2.82
C ALA A 185 18.98 7.42 1.49
N GLU A 186 19.53 7.96 0.40
CA GLU A 186 19.33 7.41 -0.93
C GLU A 186 20.00 6.04 -1.09
N THR A 187 19.30 5.15 -1.75
CA THR A 187 19.73 3.75 -1.95
C THR A 187 20.31 3.48 -3.35
N LEU A 188 19.96 4.32 -4.32
CA LEU A 188 20.45 4.23 -5.70
C LEU A 188 21.56 5.27 -5.93
N SER A 189 22.47 4.98 -6.88
CA SER A 189 23.50 5.94 -7.25
C SER A 189 22.90 7.18 -7.94
N PRO A 190 23.53 8.36 -7.79
CA PRO A 190 23.06 9.57 -8.46
C PRO A 190 22.92 9.42 -9.97
N GLN A 191 23.82 8.65 -10.60
CA GLN A 191 23.77 8.35 -12.03
C GLN A 191 22.47 7.65 -12.44
N ILE A 192 22.05 6.62 -11.69
CA ILE A 192 20.83 5.87 -11.97
C ILE A 192 19.59 6.77 -11.81
N ILE A 193 19.59 7.60 -10.76
CA ILE A 193 18.49 8.54 -10.48
C ILE A 193 18.34 9.53 -11.63
N GLU A 194 19.44 10.11 -12.09
CA GLU A 194 19.45 11.08 -13.19
C GLU A 194 19.05 10.44 -14.52
N GLU A 195 19.67 9.31 -14.90
CA GLU A 195 19.42 8.60 -16.16
C GLU A 195 17.96 8.18 -16.32
N HIS A 196 17.33 7.73 -15.24
CA HIS A 196 15.95 7.24 -15.25
C HIS A 196 14.93 8.28 -14.74
N HIS A 197 15.34 9.51 -14.47
CA HIS A 197 14.51 10.62 -13.97
C HIS A 197 13.69 10.20 -12.74
N LEU A 198 14.35 9.51 -11.80
CA LEU A 198 13.70 8.97 -10.61
C LEU A 198 13.51 10.07 -9.55
N MET A 199 12.40 9.96 -8.84
CA MET A 199 12.15 10.73 -7.63
C MET A 199 13.13 10.28 -6.51
N SER A 200 13.48 11.19 -5.58
CA SER A 200 14.26 10.82 -4.40
C SER A 200 13.54 9.77 -3.55
N LEU A 201 14.28 8.96 -2.78
CA LEU A 201 13.66 7.97 -1.92
C LEU A 201 12.75 8.61 -0.87
N ASP A 202 13.18 9.72 -0.26
CA ASP A 202 12.39 10.43 0.75
C ASP A 202 11.06 10.93 0.17
N ASP A 203 11.11 11.60 -0.99
CA ASP A 203 9.89 12.06 -1.67
C ASP A 203 8.99 10.89 -2.08
N ALA A 204 9.57 9.78 -2.53
CA ALA A 204 8.82 8.60 -2.93
C ALA A 204 8.09 7.98 -1.73
N ILE A 205 8.76 7.81 -0.59
CA ILE A 205 8.15 7.29 0.64
C ILE A 205 7.05 8.22 1.16
N ARG A 206 7.26 9.54 1.14
CA ARG A 206 6.22 10.50 1.56
C ARG A 206 5.01 10.47 0.63
N ASN A 207 5.23 10.48 -0.68
CA ASN A 207 4.14 10.49 -1.66
C ASN A 207 3.46 9.14 -1.87
N ILE A 208 4.08 7.99 -1.55
CA ILE A 208 3.39 6.71 -1.56
C ILE A 208 2.38 6.60 -0.40
N HIS A 209 2.63 7.26 0.72
CA HIS A 209 1.72 7.26 1.86
C HIS A 209 0.72 8.42 1.82
N PHE A 210 1.18 9.63 1.49
CA PHE A 210 0.37 10.85 1.46
C PHE A 210 0.61 11.63 0.16
N PRO A 211 0.09 11.12 -0.96
CA PRO A 211 0.29 11.75 -2.25
C PRO A 211 -0.37 13.13 -2.30
N GLN A 212 0.39 14.12 -2.75
CA GLN A 212 -0.13 15.47 -2.94
C GLN A 212 -1.03 15.56 -4.18
N ASN A 213 -0.74 14.75 -5.20
CA ASN A 213 -1.52 14.65 -6.42
C ASN A 213 -1.28 13.29 -7.13
N PRO A 214 -2.10 12.91 -8.12
CA PRO A 214 -1.97 11.63 -8.83
C PRO A 214 -0.65 11.49 -9.61
N GLU A 215 -0.06 12.59 -10.06
CA GLU A 215 1.21 12.55 -10.80
C GLU A 215 2.37 12.18 -9.88
N LEU A 216 2.47 12.83 -8.71
CA LEU A 216 3.50 12.51 -7.71
C LEU A 216 3.34 11.09 -7.17
N LEU A 217 2.09 10.62 -7.02
CA LEU A 217 1.86 9.22 -6.67
C LEU A 217 2.42 8.26 -7.73
N ARG A 218 2.19 8.51 -9.02
CA ARG A 218 2.75 7.67 -10.09
C ARG A 218 4.27 7.68 -10.11
N LYS A 219 4.90 8.84 -9.90
CA LYS A 219 6.36 8.97 -9.80
C LYS A 219 6.91 8.20 -8.60
N ALA A 220 6.25 8.27 -7.44
CA ALA A 220 6.61 7.50 -6.25
C ALA A 220 6.50 5.99 -6.49
N GLN A 221 5.39 5.53 -7.07
CA GLN A 221 5.20 4.13 -7.42
C GLN A 221 6.26 3.65 -8.43
N TYR A 222 6.59 4.45 -9.43
CA TYR A 222 7.63 4.13 -10.41
C TYR A 222 8.99 3.99 -9.74
N ARG A 223 9.37 4.96 -8.88
CA ARG A 223 10.63 4.94 -8.14
C ARG A 223 10.79 3.67 -7.28
N LEU A 224 9.76 3.32 -6.50
CA LEU A 224 9.81 2.18 -5.59
C LEU A 224 9.82 0.85 -6.34
N LYS A 225 9.03 0.71 -7.42
CA LYS A 225 9.06 -0.47 -8.29
C LYS A 225 10.39 -0.64 -9.02
N PHE A 226 10.94 0.48 -9.51
CA PHE A 226 12.26 0.46 -10.15
C PHE A 226 13.32 -0.06 -9.18
N GLU A 227 13.35 0.47 -7.98
CA GLU A 227 14.30 0.05 -6.94
C GLU A 227 14.19 -1.43 -6.60
N GLU A 228 12.97 -1.90 -6.36
CA GLU A 228 12.72 -3.32 -6.04
C GLU A 228 13.23 -4.23 -7.15
N LEU A 229 12.85 -3.96 -8.41
CA LEU A 229 13.29 -4.75 -9.56
C LEU A 229 14.79 -4.63 -9.82
N PHE A 230 15.38 -3.47 -9.61
CA PHE A 230 16.81 -3.24 -9.74
C PHE A 230 17.60 -4.12 -8.77
N TYR A 231 17.22 -4.15 -7.50
CA TYR A 231 17.92 -4.98 -6.50
C TYR A 231 17.68 -6.48 -6.71
N VAL A 232 16.49 -6.88 -7.15
CA VAL A 232 16.22 -8.28 -7.55
C VAL A 232 17.18 -8.68 -8.68
N GLN A 233 17.26 -7.86 -9.73
CA GLN A 233 18.13 -8.13 -10.87
C GLN A 233 19.62 -8.13 -10.48
N LEU A 234 20.03 -7.18 -9.64
CA LEU A 234 21.41 -7.11 -9.13
C LEU A 234 21.79 -8.37 -8.33
N ASN A 235 20.89 -8.87 -7.50
CA ASN A 235 21.10 -10.10 -6.75
C ASN A 235 21.22 -11.33 -7.66
N ILE A 236 20.39 -11.42 -8.71
CA ILE A 236 20.48 -12.50 -9.72
C ILE A 236 21.83 -12.46 -10.42
N LEU A 237 22.29 -11.29 -10.86
CA LEU A 237 23.57 -11.10 -11.52
C LEU A 237 24.75 -11.46 -10.59
N ARG A 238 24.69 -11.02 -9.33
CA ARG A 238 25.69 -11.36 -8.32
C ARG A 238 25.78 -12.86 -8.12
N TYR A 239 24.63 -13.53 -7.94
CA TYR A 239 24.57 -14.97 -7.77
C TYR A 239 25.13 -15.72 -8.99
N SER A 240 24.79 -15.27 -10.21
CA SER A 240 25.33 -15.83 -11.46
C SER A 240 26.84 -15.69 -11.54
N LYS A 241 27.39 -14.51 -11.22
CA LYS A 241 28.84 -14.28 -11.20
C LYS A 241 29.57 -15.11 -10.14
N ASP A 242 29.00 -15.21 -8.94
CA ASP A 242 29.58 -16.05 -7.88
C ASP A 242 29.61 -17.52 -8.27
N ARG A 243 28.55 -17.99 -8.96
CA ARG A 243 28.50 -19.35 -9.51
C ARG A 243 29.58 -19.56 -10.57
N GLN A 244 29.74 -18.62 -11.51
CA GLN A 244 30.81 -18.69 -12.53
C GLN A 244 32.21 -18.70 -11.95
N ARG A 245 32.43 -17.99 -10.81
CA ARG A 245 33.72 -18.00 -10.10
C ARG A 245 33.97 -19.31 -9.37
N LYS A 246 32.96 -19.94 -8.78
CA LYS A 246 33.08 -21.17 -8.00
C LYS A 246 33.16 -22.43 -8.85
N TYR A 247 32.47 -22.44 -9.97
CA TYR A 247 32.37 -23.61 -10.83
C TYR A 247 32.98 -23.30 -12.19
N ARG A 248 34.18 -23.84 -12.41
CA ARG A 248 34.75 -23.85 -13.76
C ARG A 248 34.15 -25.01 -14.53
N GLY A 249 33.58 -24.72 -15.69
CA GLY A 249 33.12 -25.77 -16.62
C GLY A 249 34.29 -26.57 -17.19
N LEU A 250 34.01 -27.74 -17.76
CA LEU A 250 34.97 -28.47 -18.57
C LEU A 250 35.34 -27.63 -19.80
N TYR A 251 36.63 -27.35 -19.95
CA TYR A 251 37.14 -26.62 -21.12
C TYR A 251 37.58 -27.62 -22.19
N PHE A 252 36.92 -27.57 -23.34
CA PHE A 252 37.30 -28.38 -24.50
C PHE A 252 38.22 -27.53 -25.41
N ASP A 253 39.50 -27.61 -25.16
CA ASP A 253 40.51 -26.79 -25.86
C ASP A 253 40.79 -27.30 -27.29
N LYS A 254 40.52 -28.59 -27.57
CA LYS A 254 40.77 -29.21 -28.87
C LYS A 254 39.52 -29.76 -29.50
N VAL A 255 39.24 -29.29 -30.71
CA VAL A 255 38.28 -29.89 -31.61
C VAL A 255 39.06 -30.97 -32.39
N GLY A 256 38.92 -32.21 -31.92
CA GLY A 256 39.64 -33.33 -32.49
C GLY A 256 38.92 -34.00 -33.65
N GLU A 257 39.54 -35.09 -34.09
CA GLU A 257 39.07 -35.90 -35.24
C GLU A 257 37.66 -36.46 -34.98
N ILE A 258 37.32 -36.85 -33.76
CA ILE A 258 36.01 -37.37 -33.36
C ILE A 258 34.91 -36.34 -33.64
N PHE A 259 35.10 -35.07 -33.25
CA PHE A 259 34.13 -34.03 -33.52
C PHE A 259 33.96 -33.76 -35.03
N ASN A 260 35.06 -33.65 -35.72
CA ASN A 260 35.05 -33.40 -37.18
C ASN A 260 34.39 -34.52 -37.94
N THR A 261 34.66 -35.78 -37.59
CA THR A 261 34.04 -36.96 -38.21
C THR A 261 32.54 -37.00 -37.92
N PHE A 262 32.15 -36.76 -36.65
CA PHE A 262 30.74 -36.70 -36.28
C PHE A 262 30.01 -35.62 -37.05
N TYR A 263 30.57 -34.41 -37.14
CA TYR A 263 29.98 -33.29 -37.82
C TYR A 263 29.82 -33.50 -39.36
N SER A 264 30.85 -34.10 -39.98
CA SER A 264 30.87 -34.26 -41.43
C SER A 264 30.22 -35.53 -41.96
N GLN A 265 30.15 -36.61 -41.13
CA GLN A 265 29.76 -37.92 -41.65
C GLN A 265 28.56 -38.55 -40.87
N ASN A 266 28.37 -38.18 -39.59
CA ASN A 266 27.40 -38.84 -38.71
C ASN A 266 26.20 -38.00 -38.33
N LEU A 267 26.16 -36.73 -38.74
CA LEU A 267 24.95 -35.91 -38.55
C LEU A 267 23.89 -36.31 -39.61
N PRO A 268 22.69 -36.74 -39.16
CA PRO A 268 21.65 -37.19 -40.10
C PRO A 268 20.91 -36.01 -40.78
N PHE A 269 21.32 -34.77 -40.54
CA PHE A 269 20.73 -33.55 -41.07
C PHE A 269 21.79 -32.44 -41.19
N GLU A 270 21.54 -31.44 -42.03
CA GLU A 270 22.34 -30.23 -42.07
C GLU A 270 21.94 -29.26 -40.93
N LEU A 271 22.94 -28.71 -40.27
CA LEU A 271 22.69 -27.69 -39.23
C LEU A 271 22.18 -26.39 -39.86
N THR A 272 21.16 -25.83 -39.26
CA THR A 272 20.67 -24.49 -39.59
C THR A 272 21.72 -23.42 -39.32
N GLY A 273 21.58 -22.25 -39.97
CA GLY A 273 22.48 -21.11 -39.70
C GLY A 273 22.48 -20.66 -38.21
N ALA A 274 21.35 -20.78 -37.54
CA ALA A 274 21.25 -20.49 -36.08
C ALA A 274 22.04 -21.51 -35.25
N GLN A 275 21.91 -22.80 -35.50
CA GLN A 275 22.67 -23.85 -34.82
C GLN A 275 24.17 -23.69 -35.03
N LYS A 276 24.63 -23.37 -36.26
CA LYS A 276 26.04 -23.10 -36.55
C LYS A 276 26.58 -21.89 -35.75
N ARG A 277 25.76 -20.84 -35.57
CA ARG A 277 26.13 -19.67 -34.77
C ARG A 277 26.26 -20.03 -33.27
N VAL A 278 25.27 -20.73 -32.74
CA VAL A 278 25.28 -21.14 -31.30
C VAL A 278 26.47 -22.04 -30.98
N ILE A 279 26.81 -23.02 -31.85
CA ILE A 279 28.01 -23.87 -31.70
C ILE A 279 29.30 -23.02 -31.65
N LYS A 280 29.41 -21.99 -32.49
CA LYS A 280 30.56 -21.06 -32.45
C LYS A 280 30.60 -20.21 -31.22
N GLU A 281 29.43 -19.79 -30.66
CA GLU A 281 29.35 -19.03 -29.41
C GLU A 281 29.69 -19.87 -28.20
N ILE A 282 29.25 -21.12 -28.15
CA ILE A 282 29.58 -22.08 -27.05
C ILE A 282 31.10 -22.35 -27.02
N ARG A 283 31.77 -22.30 -28.15
CA ARG A 283 33.19 -22.58 -28.29
C ARG A 283 34.12 -21.41 -27.90
N LYS A 284 33.60 -20.19 -27.85
CA LYS A 284 34.33 -19.00 -27.39
C LYS A 284 34.45 -18.97 -25.85
#